data_516a4cbe29f976aa31156a5290c3493f
#
_entry.id   516a4cbe29f976aa31156a5290c3493f
#
_cell.length_a   1.000
_cell.length_b   1.000
_cell.length_c   1.000
_cell.angle_alpha   90.00
_cell.angle_beta   90.00
_cell.angle_gamma   90.00
#
_symmetry.space_group_name_H-M   'P 1'
#
loop_
_entity.id
_entity.type
_entity.pdbx_description
1 polymer ?
#
loop_
_entity_poly.entity_id
_entity_poly.type
_entity_poly.pdbx_seq_one_letter_code
_entity_poly.pdbx_strand_id
1 'polypeptide(L)'
;MEKLKAFLKRKDIEISVKRYGIDALGAMAQGLFCSLLIGTIINTLGTQFHISFLTTAVATVNDTQYTVGSLASAMSGPAMAVAIGYALHCPPLVLFSLITVGFASNALGGAGGPLAVLFVAIFASEIGKAVSKETKIDILVTPLVTIGVGVGLSAWWAPALGSTAMKVGNIIMWATNLQPFLMGILVSVFVGIALTLPISSAAICAALGLTGLAGGAAVAGCSAQMIGFAVMSFRENKWGGLVSQGIGTSMLQMGNIVKNPRIWIAPILTSAITGPLATCLFKLQMNGTPVSSGMGTCGFVGQIGVYTGWMNDIAAGTKSAVTGWDWAGLLLISFVLPAVLCPLINHFLRKIGWVKDGDMTLE
;
A
#
# COMPACT_ATOMS: atom_id res chain seq x y z
N MET A 1 -5.33 -39.83 -8.70
CA MET A 1 -4.73 -38.54 -9.08
C MET A 1 -5.44 -37.88 -10.26
N GLU A 2 -5.80 -38.63 -11.31
CA GLU A 2 -6.48 -38.05 -12.50
C GLU A 2 -7.85 -37.42 -12.22
N LYS A 3 -8.69 -38.07 -11.42
CA LYS A 3 -10.01 -37.53 -11.02
C LYS A 3 -9.88 -36.19 -10.28
N LEU A 4 -8.88 -36.02 -9.41
CA LEU A 4 -8.62 -34.76 -8.69
C LEU A 4 -8.15 -33.67 -9.67
N LYS A 5 -7.24 -34.00 -10.58
CA LYS A 5 -6.78 -33.04 -11.61
C LYS A 5 -7.93 -32.60 -12.53
N ALA A 6 -8.79 -33.51 -12.93
CA ALA A 6 -9.98 -33.21 -13.72
C ALA A 6 -10.97 -32.31 -12.96
N PHE A 7 -11.16 -32.55 -11.66
CA PHE A 7 -12.00 -31.72 -10.80
C PHE A 7 -11.42 -30.30 -10.67
N LEU A 8 -10.13 -30.15 -10.32
CA LEU A 8 -9.47 -28.85 -10.19
C LEU A 8 -9.54 -28.05 -11.50
N LYS A 9 -9.29 -28.72 -12.64
CA LYS A 9 -9.42 -28.10 -13.96
C LYS A 9 -10.85 -27.64 -14.27
N ARG A 10 -11.87 -28.44 -13.93
CA ARG A 10 -13.29 -28.08 -14.10
C ARG A 10 -13.66 -26.85 -13.25
N LYS A 11 -13.06 -26.70 -12.09
CA LYS A 11 -13.30 -25.59 -11.15
C LYS A 11 -12.40 -24.39 -11.40
N ASP A 12 -11.55 -24.43 -12.39
CA ASP A 12 -10.54 -23.42 -12.67
C ASP A 12 -9.64 -23.12 -11.44
N ILE A 13 -9.29 -24.18 -10.70
CA ILE A 13 -8.37 -24.11 -9.56
C ILE A 13 -6.98 -24.49 -10.06
N GLU A 14 -6.10 -23.49 -10.17
CA GLU A 14 -4.73 -23.66 -10.62
C GLU A 14 -3.76 -23.10 -9.56
N ILE A 15 -3.03 -24.00 -8.90
CA ILE A 15 -2.05 -23.63 -7.90
C ILE A 15 -0.73 -23.26 -8.62
N SER A 16 -0.54 -21.97 -8.88
CA SER A 16 0.68 -21.48 -9.52
C SER A 16 1.16 -20.17 -8.89
N VAL A 17 2.48 -19.97 -8.92
CA VAL A 17 3.10 -18.71 -8.46
C VAL A 17 2.60 -17.53 -9.30
N LYS A 18 2.35 -17.75 -10.59
CA LYS A 18 1.79 -16.72 -11.45
C LYS A 18 0.43 -16.27 -10.92
N ARG A 19 -0.49 -17.20 -10.71
CA ARG A 19 -1.88 -16.90 -10.34
C ARG A 19 -2.02 -16.27 -8.95
N TYR A 20 -1.28 -16.78 -7.96
CA TYR A 20 -1.38 -16.28 -6.59
C TYR A 20 -0.36 -15.19 -6.26
N GLY A 21 0.86 -15.27 -6.79
CA GLY A 21 1.94 -14.34 -6.51
C GLY A 21 2.02 -13.14 -7.47
N ILE A 22 1.31 -13.16 -8.60
CA ILE A 22 1.34 -12.08 -9.57
C ILE A 22 -0.07 -11.54 -9.79
N ASP A 23 -0.98 -12.37 -10.33
CA ASP A 23 -2.30 -11.92 -10.74
C ASP A 23 -3.14 -11.49 -9.52
N ALA A 24 -3.16 -12.28 -8.43
CA ALA A 24 -3.88 -11.95 -7.20
C ALA A 24 -3.27 -10.72 -6.49
N LEU A 25 -1.92 -10.58 -6.44
CA LEU A 25 -1.28 -9.40 -5.87
C LEU A 25 -1.55 -8.13 -6.68
N GLY A 26 -1.48 -8.20 -8.01
CA GLY A 26 -1.81 -7.08 -8.89
C GLY A 26 -3.25 -6.63 -8.72
N ALA A 27 -4.19 -7.57 -8.72
CA ALA A 27 -5.60 -7.29 -8.49
C ALA A 27 -5.87 -6.71 -7.09
N MET A 28 -5.21 -7.24 -6.05
CA MET A 28 -5.30 -6.70 -4.70
C MET A 28 -4.88 -5.23 -4.66
N ALA A 29 -3.77 -4.88 -5.33
CA ALA A 29 -3.30 -3.50 -5.39
C ALA A 29 -4.31 -2.58 -6.08
N GLN A 30 -5.00 -3.04 -7.13
CA GLN A 30 -6.08 -2.30 -7.78
C GLN A 30 -7.28 -2.09 -6.83
N GLY A 31 -7.69 -3.12 -6.10
CA GLY A 31 -8.74 -3.03 -5.08
C GLY A 31 -8.40 -2.02 -3.98
N LEU A 32 -7.16 -2.03 -3.50
CA LEU A 32 -6.66 -1.05 -2.52
C LEU A 32 -6.66 0.37 -3.10
N PHE A 33 -6.25 0.52 -4.36
CA PHE A 33 -6.25 1.80 -5.06
C PHE A 33 -7.65 2.40 -5.12
N CYS A 34 -8.64 1.64 -5.59
CA CYS A 34 -10.02 2.11 -5.77
C CYS A 34 -10.74 2.48 -4.46
N SER A 35 -10.22 2.05 -3.33
CA SER A 35 -10.86 2.23 -2.01
C SER A 35 -10.02 3.10 -1.07
N LEU A 36 -9.04 2.54 -0.40
CA LEU A 36 -8.23 3.24 0.60
C LEU A 36 -7.56 4.49 0.03
N LEU A 37 -6.94 4.37 -1.13
CA LEU A 37 -6.15 5.43 -1.71
C LEU A 37 -7.03 6.58 -2.22
N ILE A 38 -8.06 6.28 -3.00
CA ILE A 38 -9.03 7.28 -3.45
C ILE A 38 -9.74 7.91 -2.25
N GLY A 39 -10.12 7.12 -1.24
CA GLY A 39 -10.72 7.62 -0.01
C GLY A 39 -9.81 8.60 0.74
N THR A 40 -8.52 8.29 0.83
CA THR A 40 -7.52 9.18 1.45
C THR A 40 -7.34 10.47 0.65
N ILE A 41 -7.30 10.39 -0.69
CA ILE A 41 -7.23 11.58 -1.56
C ILE A 41 -8.46 12.48 -1.35
N ILE A 42 -9.66 11.90 -1.35
CA ILE A 42 -10.92 12.64 -1.13
C ILE A 42 -10.91 13.35 0.23
N ASN A 43 -10.52 12.65 1.31
CA ASN A 43 -10.43 13.24 2.63
C ASN A 43 -9.39 14.38 2.68
N THR A 44 -8.24 14.18 2.05
CA THR A 44 -7.19 15.18 2.01
C THR A 44 -7.62 16.44 1.25
N LEU A 45 -8.25 16.28 0.08
CA LEU A 45 -8.80 17.40 -0.69
C LEU A 45 -9.90 18.13 0.13
N GLY A 46 -10.80 17.37 0.74
CA GLY A 46 -11.87 17.95 1.57
C GLY A 46 -11.33 18.82 2.70
N THR A 47 -10.30 18.31 3.40
CA THR A 47 -9.70 19.00 4.55
C THR A 47 -8.88 20.22 4.10
N GLN A 48 -8.05 20.07 3.07
CA GLN A 48 -7.15 21.16 2.63
C GLN A 48 -7.89 22.31 1.93
N PHE A 49 -8.89 22.00 1.13
CA PHE A 49 -9.68 23.01 0.41
C PHE A 49 -10.97 23.40 1.12
N HIS A 50 -11.17 22.91 2.36
CA HIS A 50 -12.38 23.17 3.17
C HIS A 50 -13.68 22.87 2.42
N ILE A 51 -13.72 21.78 1.63
CA ILE A 51 -14.89 21.38 0.87
C ILE A 51 -15.87 20.68 1.83
N SER A 52 -16.87 21.40 2.29
CA SER A 52 -17.82 20.92 3.31
C SER A 52 -18.48 19.59 2.97
N PHE A 53 -18.86 19.37 1.71
CA PHE A 53 -19.44 18.09 1.26
C PHE A 53 -18.52 16.89 1.49
N LEU A 54 -17.19 17.06 1.38
CA LEU A 54 -16.22 15.97 1.55
C LEU A 54 -15.82 15.75 3.01
N THR A 55 -15.98 16.77 3.86
CA THR A 55 -15.60 16.72 5.28
C THR A 55 -16.78 16.45 6.21
N THR A 56 -18.01 16.71 5.76
CA THR A 56 -19.22 16.42 6.53
C THR A 56 -19.52 14.93 6.53
N ALA A 57 -19.96 14.41 7.67
CA ALA A 57 -20.41 13.04 7.77
C ALA A 57 -21.65 12.81 6.90
N VAL A 58 -21.57 11.85 5.99
CA VAL A 58 -22.67 11.45 5.09
C VAL A 58 -23.40 10.21 5.58
N ALA A 59 -22.80 9.46 6.51
CA ALA A 59 -23.42 8.30 7.13
C ALA A 59 -22.89 8.12 8.56
N THR A 60 -23.74 7.56 9.43
CA THR A 60 -23.35 7.12 10.78
C THR A 60 -23.71 5.65 10.92
N VAL A 61 -22.71 4.82 11.22
CA VAL A 61 -22.87 3.37 11.42
C VAL A 61 -22.24 3.00 12.76
N ASN A 62 -23.01 2.41 13.66
CA ASN A 62 -22.56 2.04 15.01
C ASN A 62 -21.81 3.19 15.71
N ASP A 63 -22.41 4.36 15.78
CA ASP A 63 -21.89 5.61 16.37
C ASP A 63 -20.61 6.17 15.69
N THR A 64 -20.10 5.53 14.66
CA THR A 64 -18.98 6.02 13.87
C THR A 64 -19.51 6.87 12.70
N GLN A 65 -19.06 8.12 12.63
CA GLN A 65 -19.38 9.02 11.53
C GLN A 65 -18.43 8.81 10.36
N TYR A 66 -19.00 8.70 9.18
CA TYR A 66 -18.25 8.50 7.94
C TYR A 66 -18.44 9.66 6.97
N THR A 67 -17.33 10.23 6.54
CA THR A 67 -17.26 11.11 5.36
C THR A 67 -17.24 10.29 4.08
N VAL A 68 -17.36 10.92 2.91
CA VAL A 68 -17.24 10.24 1.61
C VAL A 68 -15.93 9.45 1.50
N GLY A 69 -14.80 10.07 1.86
CA GLY A 69 -13.49 9.44 1.75
C GLY A 69 -13.27 8.37 2.82
N SER A 70 -13.80 8.53 4.04
CA SER A 70 -13.66 7.49 5.07
C SER A 70 -14.52 6.26 4.79
N LEU A 71 -15.70 6.41 4.16
CA LEU A 71 -16.49 5.29 3.64
C LEU A 71 -15.69 4.48 2.60
N ALA A 72 -15.10 5.18 1.62
CA ALA A 72 -14.28 4.51 0.61
C ALA A 72 -13.11 3.76 1.25
N SER A 73 -12.41 4.38 2.20
CA SER A 73 -11.28 3.76 2.91
C SER A 73 -11.70 2.56 3.76
N ALA A 74 -12.87 2.60 4.39
CA ALA A 74 -13.42 1.49 5.17
C ALA A 74 -13.69 0.24 4.33
N MET A 75 -13.95 0.43 3.02
CA MET A 75 -14.20 -0.67 2.07
C MET A 75 -12.91 -1.27 1.49
N SER A 76 -11.74 -0.92 1.99
CA SER A 76 -10.47 -1.42 1.45
C SER A 76 -10.33 -2.95 1.50
N GLY A 77 -10.68 -3.59 2.61
CA GLY A 77 -10.69 -5.04 2.73
C GLY A 77 -11.61 -5.73 1.72
N PRO A 78 -12.90 -5.37 1.70
CA PRO A 78 -13.84 -5.85 0.69
C PRO A 78 -13.36 -5.66 -0.75
N ALA A 79 -12.87 -4.47 -1.09
CA ALA A 79 -12.42 -4.17 -2.46
C ALA A 79 -11.22 -5.03 -2.88
N MET A 80 -10.24 -5.21 -1.98
CA MET A 80 -9.10 -6.10 -2.22
C MET A 80 -9.54 -7.56 -2.44
N ALA A 81 -10.42 -8.08 -1.58
CA ALA A 81 -10.86 -9.47 -1.66
C ALA A 81 -11.67 -9.75 -2.94
N VAL A 82 -12.57 -8.82 -3.33
CA VAL A 82 -13.33 -8.92 -4.57
C VAL A 82 -12.41 -8.84 -5.79
N ALA A 83 -11.43 -7.94 -5.79
CA ALA A 83 -10.45 -7.85 -6.88
C ALA A 83 -9.64 -9.14 -7.03
N ILE A 84 -9.17 -9.73 -5.92
CA ILE A 84 -8.50 -11.05 -5.91
C ILE A 84 -9.43 -12.13 -6.49
N GLY A 85 -10.66 -12.21 -6.01
CA GLY A 85 -11.64 -13.19 -6.52
C GLY A 85 -11.94 -13.02 -8.00
N TYR A 86 -12.00 -11.79 -8.49
CA TYR A 86 -12.15 -11.49 -9.91
C TYR A 86 -10.97 -12.02 -10.74
N ALA A 87 -9.73 -11.73 -10.31
CA ALA A 87 -8.54 -12.22 -10.97
C ALA A 87 -8.39 -13.75 -10.92
N LEU A 88 -8.95 -14.39 -9.89
CA LEU A 88 -9.01 -15.84 -9.75
C LEU A 88 -10.22 -16.48 -10.49
N HIS A 89 -10.96 -15.69 -11.25
CA HIS A 89 -12.14 -16.12 -12.03
C HIS A 89 -13.24 -16.77 -11.17
N CYS A 90 -13.50 -16.19 -9.99
CA CYS A 90 -14.54 -16.71 -9.11
C CYS A 90 -15.94 -16.57 -9.70
N PRO A 91 -16.82 -17.59 -9.53
CA PRO A 91 -18.24 -17.45 -9.84
C PRO A 91 -18.89 -16.33 -9.01
N PRO A 92 -19.99 -15.72 -9.49
CA PRO A 92 -20.62 -14.56 -8.83
C PRO A 92 -20.94 -14.75 -7.34
N LEU A 93 -21.46 -15.90 -6.94
CA LEU A 93 -21.78 -16.17 -5.53
C LEU A 93 -20.53 -16.19 -4.65
N VAL A 94 -19.43 -16.75 -5.13
CA VAL A 94 -18.15 -16.72 -4.42
C VAL A 94 -17.64 -15.29 -4.34
N LEU A 95 -17.61 -14.58 -5.49
CA LEU A 95 -17.10 -13.23 -5.61
C LEU A 95 -17.80 -12.27 -4.62
N PHE A 96 -19.13 -12.30 -4.56
CA PHE A 96 -19.91 -11.45 -3.66
C PHE A 96 -19.72 -11.84 -2.19
N SER A 97 -19.51 -13.12 -1.90
CA SER A 97 -19.22 -13.60 -0.53
C SER A 97 -17.86 -13.14 -0.02
N LEU A 98 -16.90 -12.88 -0.91
CA LEU A 98 -15.57 -12.35 -0.54
C LEU A 98 -15.64 -10.93 0.06
N ILE A 99 -16.71 -10.17 -0.13
CA ILE A 99 -16.92 -8.86 0.53
C ILE A 99 -16.81 -9.02 2.04
N THR A 100 -17.53 -9.97 2.62
CA THR A 100 -17.51 -10.26 4.06
C THR A 100 -16.14 -10.78 4.51
N VAL A 101 -15.55 -11.66 3.73
CA VAL A 101 -14.22 -12.23 4.01
C VAL A 101 -13.14 -11.14 4.05
N GLY A 102 -13.14 -10.25 3.05
CA GLY A 102 -12.21 -9.14 2.98
C GLY A 102 -12.36 -8.13 4.11
N PHE A 103 -13.60 -7.83 4.51
CA PHE A 103 -13.87 -6.98 5.66
C PHE A 103 -13.28 -7.58 6.94
N ALA A 104 -13.61 -8.84 7.23
CA ALA A 104 -13.13 -9.54 8.42
C ALA A 104 -11.60 -9.64 8.45
N SER A 105 -10.97 -10.06 7.35
CA SER A 105 -9.51 -10.22 7.25
C SER A 105 -8.77 -8.92 7.49
N ASN A 106 -9.24 -7.83 6.87
CA ASN A 106 -8.61 -6.52 6.99
C ASN A 106 -8.77 -5.95 8.41
N ALA A 107 -9.95 -6.05 8.98
CA ALA A 107 -10.24 -5.56 10.33
C ALA A 107 -9.41 -6.30 11.39
N LEU A 108 -9.35 -7.63 11.33
CA LEU A 108 -8.60 -8.47 12.28
C LEU A 108 -7.08 -8.40 12.07
N GLY A 109 -6.63 -8.10 10.85
CA GLY A 109 -5.21 -8.00 10.50
C GLY A 109 -4.56 -6.66 10.88
N GLY A 110 -5.34 -5.62 11.16
CA GLY A 110 -4.81 -4.30 11.51
C GLY A 110 -3.77 -3.80 10.48
N ALA A 111 -2.56 -3.51 10.92
CA ALA A 111 -1.47 -3.06 10.03
C ALA A 111 -1.07 -4.12 8.97
N GLY A 112 -1.26 -5.40 9.26
CA GLY A 112 -1.10 -6.50 8.31
C GLY A 112 -2.38 -6.87 7.56
N GLY A 113 -3.42 -6.04 7.67
CA GLY A 113 -4.73 -6.28 7.05
C GLY A 113 -4.66 -6.64 5.56
N PRO A 114 -3.98 -5.87 4.71
CA PRO A 114 -3.86 -6.21 3.29
C PRO A 114 -3.21 -7.57 3.06
N LEU A 115 -2.19 -7.93 3.83
CA LEU A 115 -1.54 -9.25 3.75
C LEU A 115 -2.51 -10.36 4.19
N ALA A 116 -3.29 -10.13 5.24
CA ALA A 116 -4.31 -11.07 5.68
C ALA A 116 -5.39 -11.28 4.63
N VAL A 117 -5.87 -10.20 4.00
CA VAL A 117 -6.82 -10.27 2.88
C VAL A 117 -6.25 -11.09 1.74
N LEU A 118 -4.99 -10.88 1.35
CA LEU A 118 -4.36 -11.63 0.27
C LEU A 118 -4.47 -13.14 0.48
N PHE A 119 -3.96 -13.62 1.62
CA PHE A 119 -3.95 -15.06 1.89
C PHE A 119 -5.37 -15.60 2.08
N VAL A 120 -6.17 -14.98 2.93
CA VAL A 120 -7.50 -15.49 3.24
C VAL A 120 -8.43 -15.47 2.01
N ALA A 121 -8.40 -14.39 1.21
CA ALA A 121 -9.23 -14.31 0.02
C ALA A 121 -8.84 -15.36 -1.04
N ILE A 122 -7.55 -15.65 -1.23
CA ILE A 122 -7.11 -16.74 -2.13
C ILE A 122 -7.71 -18.07 -1.67
N PHE A 123 -7.52 -18.44 -0.40
CA PHE A 123 -8.06 -19.72 0.12
C PHE A 123 -9.58 -19.78 0.07
N ALA A 124 -10.27 -18.71 0.51
CA ALA A 124 -11.73 -18.64 0.45
C ALA A 124 -12.27 -18.72 -0.98
N SER A 125 -11.58 -18.08 -1.93
CA SER A 125 -11.89 -18.15 -3.36
C SER A 125 -11.81 -19.58 -3.90
N GLU A 126 -10.70 -20.27 -3.63
CA GLU A 126 -10.49 -21.61 -4.18
C GLU A 126 -11.46 -22.65 -3.54
N ILE A 127 -11.71 -22.54 -2.22
CA ILE A 127 -12.69 -23.39 -1.55
C ILE A 127 -14.10 -23.07 -2.03
N GLY A 128 -14.44 -21.79 -2.21
CA GLY A 128 -15.73 -21.38 -2.77
C GLY A 128 -15.95 -21.90 -4.19
N LYS A 129 -14.95 -21.82 -5.07
CA LYS A 129 -14.99 -22.39 -6.41
C LYS A 129 -15.18 -23.93 -6.38
N ALA A 130 -14.48 -24.61 -5.46
CA ALA A 130 -14.61 -26.06 -5.31
C ALA A 130 -16.05 -26.51 -5.00
N VAL A 131 -16.75 -25.75 -4.16
CA VAL A 131 -18.13 -26.06 -3.73
C VAL A 131 -19.18 -25.55 -4.70
N SER A 132 -18.92 -24.45 -5.42
CA SER A 132 -19.88 -23.80 -6.33
C SER A 132 -20.42 -24.76 -7.38
N LYS A 133 -21.74 -24.77 -7.54
CA LYS A 133 -22.49 -25.62 -8.49
C LYS A 133 -22.34 -27.12 -8.26
N GLU A 134 -21.99 -27.58 -7.05
CA GLU A 134 -21.96 -29.01 -6.70
C GLU A 134 -23.28 -29.48 -6.04
N THR A 135 -24.12 -28.54 -5.58
CA THR A 135 -25.38 -28.85 -4.92
C THR A 135 -26.57 -28.21 -5.64
N LYS A 136 -27.77 -28.78 -5.46
CA LYS A 136 -29.02 -28.19 -6.02
C LYS A 136 -29.40 -26.88 -5.30
N ILE A 137 -28.88 -26.63 -4.11
CA ILE A 137 -29.11 -25.43 -3.30
C ILE A 137 -27.86 -24.53 -3.26
N ASP A 138 -27.18 -24.40 -4.38
CA ASP A 138 -25.91 -23.67 -4.54
C ASP A 138 -25.95 -22.25 -3.99
N ILE A 139 -27.10 -21.58 -4.17
CA ILE A 139 -27.32 -20.21 -3.69
C ILE A 139 -27.15 -20.05 -2.17
N LEU A 140 -27.34 -21.11 -1.40
CA LEU A 140 -27.15 -21.14 0.06
C LEU A 140 -25.78 -21.72 0.41
N VAL A 141 -25.40 -22.84 -0.18
CA VAL A 141 -24.21 -23.60 0.20
C VAL A 141 -22.94 -22.86 -0.16
N THR A 142 -22.85 -22.31 -1.36
CA THR A 142 -21.64 -21.61 -1.81
C THR A 142 -21.32 -20.37 -0.98
N PRO A 143 -22.25 -19.44 -0.69
CA PRO A 143 -21.96 -18.30 0.20
C PRO A 143 -21.67 -18.75 1.65
N LEU A 144 -22.42 -19.70 2.19
CA LEU A 144 -22.23 -20.21 3.54
C LEU A 144 -20.81 -20.76 3.73
N VAL A 145 -20.35 -21.59 2.80
CA VAL A 145 -19.00 -22.17 2.86
C VAL A 145 -17.94 -21.11 2.64
N THR A 146 -18.09 -20.24 1.65
CA THR A 146 -17.10 -19.19 1.35
C THR A 146 -16.94 -18.24 2.52
N ILE A 147 -18.04 -17.74 3.10
CA ILE A 147 -18.02 -16.82 4.23
C ILE A 147 -17.52 -17.56 5.49
N GLY A 148 -18.08 -18.74 5.80
CA GLY A 148 -17.73 -19.50 6.99
C GLY A 148 -16.26 -19.86 7.04
N VAL A 149 -15.72 -20.40 5.95
CA VAL A 149 -14.29 -20.70 5.83
C VAL A 149 -13.45 -19.42 5.84
N GLY A 150 -13.82 -18.42 5.04
CA GLY A 150 -13.05 -17.19 4.94
C GLY A 150 -12.99 -16.42 6.26
N VAL A 151 -14.11 -16.25 6.97
CA VAL A 151 -14.14 -15.59 8.30
C VAL A 151 -13.42 -16.42 9.35
N GLY A 152 -13.58 -17.76 9.32
CA GLY A 152 -12.86 -18.68 10.22
C GLY A 152 -11.34 -18.57 10.03
N LEU A 153 -10.86 -18.59 8.79
CA LEU A 153 -9.43 -18.36 8.47
C LEU A 153 -8.99 -16.96 8.87
N SER A 154 -9.83 -15.94 8.70
CA SER A 154 -9.54 -14.58 9.14
C SER A 154 -9.31 -14.51 10.64
N ALA A 155 -10.18 -15.13 11.44
CA ALA A 155 -10.04 -15.15 12.89
C ALA A 155 -8.75 -15.86 13.34
N TRP A 156 -8.31 -16.86 12.60
CA TRP A 156 -7.11 -17.63 12.94
C TRP A 156 -5.81 -17.00 12.41
N TRP A 157 -5.75 -16.57 11.16
CA TRP A 157 -4.52 -16.11 10.50
C TRP A 157 -4.28 -14.60 10.58
N ALA A 158 -5.35 -13.79 10.51
CA ALA A 158 -5.19 -12.36 10.40
C ALA A 158 -4.46 -11.71 11.60
N PRO A 159 -4.70 -12.11 12.88
CA PRO A 159 -3.93 -11.56 13.99
C PRO A 159 -2.44 -11.90 13.94
N ALA A 160 -2.08 -13.12 13.49
CA ALA A 160 -0.68 -13.52 13.34
C ALA A 160 0.03 -12.73 12.21
N LEU A 161 -0.66 -12.49 11.09
CA LEU A 161 -0.15 -11.67 10.01
C LEU A 161 -0.04 -10.20 10.42
N GLY A 162 -0.99 -9.70 11.21
CA GLY A 162 -0.94 -8.37 11.84
C GLY A 162 0.26 -8.20 12.74
N SER A 163 0.53 -9.19 13.61
CA SER A 163 1.71 -9.16 14.48
C SER A 163 3.03 -9.19 13.71
N THR A 164 3.06 -9.85 12.55
CA THR A 164 4.24 -9.86 11.67
C THR A 164 4.50 -8.47 11.06
N ALA A 165 3.46 -7.76 10.63
CA ALA A 165 3.59 -6.38 10.17
C ALA A 165 4.07 -5.45 11.29
N MET A 166 3.61 -5.65 12.52
CA MET A 166 4.10 -4.89 13.69
C MET A 166 5.55 -5.17 14.05
N LYS A 167 6.11 -6.36 13.73
CA LYS A 167 7.56 -6.60 13.89
C LYS A 167 8.39 -5.69 12.96
N VAL A 168 7.92 -5.42 11.76
CA VAL A 168 8.53 -4.40 10.87
C VAL A 168 8.48 -3.03 11.56
N GLY A 169 7.35 -2.68 12.18
CA GLY A 169 7.23 -1.48 12.99
C GLY A 169 8.27 -1.39 14.10
N ASN A 170 8.51 -2.48 14.83
CA ASN A 170 9.52 -2.50 15.91
C ASN A 170 10.94 -2.25 15.39
N ILE A 171 11.27 -2.75 14.19
CA ILE A 171 12.56 -2.45 13.53
C ILE A 171 12.64 -0.96 13.18
N ILE A 172 11.56 -0.38 12.67
CA ILE A 172 11.49 1.06 12.38
C ILE A 172 11.70 1.86 13.68
N MET A 173 11.01 1.50 14.76
CA MET A 173 11.14 2.14 16.06
C MET A 173 12.57 2.07 16.61
N TRP A 174 13.22 0.90 16.51
CA TRP A 174 14.62 0.77 16.86
C TRP A 174 15.50 1.73 16.04
N ALA A 175 15.26 1.82 14.73
CA ALA A 175 16.01 2.69 13.83
C ALA A 175 15.85 4.18 14.18
N THR A 176 14.71 4.61 14.75
CA THR A 176 14.50 6.02 15.13
C THR A 176 15.40 6.49 16.26
N ASN A 177 15.95 5.56 17.05
CA ASN A 177 16.87 5.89 18.16
C ASN A 177 18.34 6.05 17.70
N LEU A 178 18.63 5.85 16.42
CA LEU A 178 19.98 5.99 15.88
C LEU A 178 20.31 7.45 15.55
N GLN A 179 21.59 7.69 15.27
CA GLN A 179 22.04 8.99 14.78
C GLN A 179 21.30 9.37 13.48
N PRO A 180 21.04 10.67 13.24
CA PRO A 180 20.22 11.13 12.12
C PRO A 180 20.61 10.56 10.73
N PHE A 181 21.88 10.31 10.48
CA PHE A 181 22.35 9.74 9.24
C PHE A 181 21.91 8.28 9.06
N LEU A 182 22.17 7.43 10.07
CA LEU A 182 21.78 6.02 10.05
C LEU A 182 20.26 5.86 10.16
N MET A 183 19.63 6.64 11.02
CA MET A 183 18.17 6.71 11.11
C MET A 183 17.57 7.06 9.75
N GLY A 184 18.11 8.07 9.07
CA GLY A 184 17.68 8.48 7.74
C GLY A 184 17.70 7.33 6.74
N ILE A 185 18.79 6.57 6.68
CA ILE A 185 18.91 5.39 5.80
C ILE A 185 17.87 4.33 6.16
N LEU A 186 17.87 3.88 7.41
CA LEU A 186 17.09 2.72 7.82
C LEU A 186 15.58 3.00 7.82
N VAL A 187 15.14 4.14 8.36
CA VAL A 187 13.73 4.49 8.38
C VAL A 187 13.20 4.67 6.95
N SER A 188 13.92 5.40 6.09
CA SER A 188 13.49 5.60 4.70
C SER A 188 13.40 4.29 3.93
N VAL A 189 14.37 3.40 4.08
CA VAL A 189 14.37 2.10 3.40
C VAL A 189 13.26 1.21 3.93
N PHE A 190 13.14 1.04 5.26
CA PHE A 190 12.14 0.12 5.81
C PHE A 190 10.71 0.59 5.59
N VAL A 191 10.42 1.90 5.76
CA VAL A 191 9.08 2.43 5.53
C VAL A 191 8.75 2.45 4.04
N GLY A 192 9.73 2.77 3.18
CA GLY A 192 9.58 2.68 1.72
C GLY A 192 9.28 1.25 1.25
N ILE A 193 10.02 0.26 1.76
CA ILE A 193 9.74 -1.16 1.50
C ILE A 193 8.34 -1.54 2.00
N ALA A 194 7.97 -1.12 3.22
CA ALA A 194 6.67 -1.39 3.81
C ALA A 194 5.51 -0.84 2.97
N LEU A 195 5.69 0.35 2.36
CA LEU A 195 4.70 0.94 1.45
C LEU A 195 4.46 0.09 0.19
N THR A 196 5.52 -0.52 -0.33
CA THR A 196 5.44 -1.33 -1.55
C THR A 196 4.95 -2.75 -1.27
N LEU A 197 5.22 -3.28 -0.08
CA LEU A 197 4.73 -4.58 0.37
C LEU A 197 3.20 -4.55 0.63
N PRO A 198 2.53 -5.72 0.60
CA PRO A 198 1.12 -5.84 0.95
C PRO A 198 0.87 -5.70 2.46
N ILE A 199 1.39 -4.63 3.06
CA ILE A 199 1.15 -4.22 4.45
C ILE A 199 0.83 -2.73 4.49
N SER A 200 0.19 -2.26 5.55
CA SER A 200 -0.17 -0.84 5.66
C SER A 200 0.94 -0.06 6.35
N SER A 201 1.84 0.56 5.56
CA SER A 201 2.85 1.50 6.08
C SER A 201 2.22 2.66 6.87
N ALA A 202 1.09 3.16 6.41
CA ALA A 202 0.33 4.21 7.08
C ALA A 202 -0.15 3.77 8.48
N ALA A 203 -0.70 2.54 8.60
CA ALA A 203 -1.13 1.99 9.89
C ALA A 203 0.07 1.69 10.80
N ILE A 204 1.20 1.23 10.26
CA ILE A 204 2.43 1.05 11.03
C ILE A 204 2.90 2.41 11.59
N CYS A 205 3.04 3.43 10.74
CA CYS A 205 3.47 4.76 11.17
C CYS A 205 2.52 5.39 12.19
N ALA A 206 1.19 5.17 12.03
CA ALA A 206 0.19 5.62 12.99
C ALA A 206 0.37 4.94 14.36
N ALA A 207 0.52 3.60 14.37
CA ALA A 207 0.68 2.83 15.60
C ALA A 207 1.99 3.17 16.35
N LEU A 208 3.03 3.58 15.63
CA LEU A 208 4.31 4.01 16.20
C LEU A 208 4.33 5.50 16.59
N GLY A 209 3.33 6.28 16.23
CA GLY A 209 3.36 7.73 16.39
C GLY A 209 4.50 8.40 15.62
N LEU A 210 4.87 7.86 14.43
CA LEU A 210 6.06 8.25 13.70
C LEU A 210 5.93 9.66 13.12
N THR A 211 6.61 10.62 13.75
CA THR A 211 6.62 12.05 13.38
C THR A 211 8.06 12.61 13.44
N GLY A 212 8.19 13.91 13.36
CA GLY A 212 9.47 14.59 13.44
C GLY A 212 10.42 14.25 12.31
N LEU A 213 11.68 14.16 12.62
CA LEU A 213 12.77 13.89 11.67
C LEU A 213 12.67 12.47 11.08
N ALA A 214 12.28 11.49 11.91
CA ALA A 214 12.04 10.11 11.46
C ALA A 214 10.84 10.03 10.52
N GLY A 215 9.77 10.82 10.79
CA GLY A 215 8.66 10.99 9.87
C GLY A 215 9.07 11.57 8.52
N GLY A 216 9.97 12.56 8.52
CA GLY A 216 10.56 13.12 7.30
C GLY A 216 11.37 12.10 6.48
N ALA A 217 12.16 11.25 7.17
CA ALA A 217 12.87 10.14 6.54
C ALA A 217 11.90 9.12 5.92
N ALA A 218 10.80 8.82 6.60
CA ALA A 218 9.76 7.92 6.10
C ALA A 218 9.08 8.46 4.84
N VAL A 219 8.73 9.76 4.81
CA VAL A 219 8.21 10.44 3.62
C VAL A 219 9.20 10.36 2.46
N ALA A 220 10.50 10.57 2.72
CA ALA A 220 11.55 10.46 1.70
C ALA A 220 11.60 9.04 1.09
N GLY A 221 11.60 8.01 1.92
CA GLY A 221 11.62 6.62 1.49
C GLY A 221 10.38 6.23 0.68
N CYS A 222 9.19 6.57 1.17
CA CYS A 222 7.94 6.33 0.47
C CYS A 222 7.89 7.05 -0.88
N SER A 223 8.32 8.32 -0.92
CA SER A 223 8.39 9.10 -2.17
C SER A 223 9.38 8.49 -3.17
N ALA A 224 10.52 7.99 -2.68
CA ALA A 224 11.50 7.31 -3.53
C ALA A 224 10.94 6.04 -4.18
N GLN A 225 10.15 5.25 -3.45
CA GLN A 225 9.48 4.08 -4.02
C GLN A 225 8.45 4.50 -5.08
N MET A 226 7.59 5.46 -4.79
CA MET A 226 6.49 5.85 -5.66
C MET A 226 6.96 6.57 -6.91
N ILE A 227 7.65 7.71 -6.77
CA ILE A 227 8.17 8.48 -7.90
C ILE A 227 9.25 7.70 -8.65
N GLY A 228 10.07 6.94 -7.93
CA GLY A 228 11.08 6.08 -8.53
C GLY A 228 10.47 5.07 -9.51
N PHE A 229 9.53 4.25 -9.09
CA PHE A 229 8.84 3.30 -9.96
C PHE A 229 8.06 4.00 -11.08
N ALA A 230 7.38 5.11 -10.76
CA ALA A 230 6.60 5.88 -11.72
C ALA A 230 7.47 6.34 -12.91
N VAL A 231 8.64 6.93 -12.62
CA VAL A 231 9.50 7.50 -13.66
C VAL A 231 10.32 6.42 -14.37
N MET A 232 10.89 5.44 -13.66
CA MET A 232 11.71 4.41 -14.32
C MET A 232 10.90 3.43 -15.17
N SER A 233 9.59 3.27 -14.89
CA SER A 233 8.66 2.48 -15.71
C SER A 233 7.89 3.29 -16.76
N PHE A 234 8.23 4.56 -16.96
CA PHE A 234 7.48 5.44 -17.86
C PHE A 234 7.47 4.95 -19.32
N ARG A 235 8.53 4.26 -19.75
CA ARG A 235 8.60 3.72 -21.13
C ARG A 235 7.52 2.66 -21.35
N GLU A 236 7.27 1.80 -20.36
CA GLU A 236 6.29 0.73 -20.40
C GLU A 236 4.86 1.25 -20.15
N ASN A 237 4.67 2.10 -19.14
CA ASN A 237 3.36 2.42 -18.58
C ASN A 237 2.83 3.82 -18.92
N LYS A 238 3.65 4.66 -19.57
CA LYS A 238 3.30 6.04 -20.00
C LYS A 238 2.71 6.88 -18.85
N TRP A 239 1.83 7.83 -19.21
CA TRP A 239 1.21 8.75 -18.26
C TRP A 239 0.30 8.05 -17.22
N GLY A 240 -0.42 6.99 -17.65
CA GLY A 240 -1.26 6.22 -16.74
C GLY A 240 -0.44 5.61 -15.61
N GLY A 241 0.66 4.94 -15.94
CA GLY A 241 1.56 4.37 -14.95
C GLY A 241 2.31 5.41 -14.11
N LEU A 242 2.66 6.56 -14.70
CA LEU A 242 3.28 7.66 -13.97
C LEU A 242 2.36 8.17 -12.85
N VAL A 243 1.10 8.42 -13.17
CA VAL A 243 0.12 8.94 -12.20
C VAL A 243 -0.28 7.87 -11.19
N SER A 244 -0.60 6.65 -11.65
CA SER A 244 -1.07 5.58 -10.75
C SER A 244 -0.01 5.14 -9.74
N GLN A 245 1.26 5.16 -10.10
CA GLN A 245 2.36 4.85 -9.18
C GLN A 245 2.83 6.07 -8.40
N GLY A 246 3.02 7.21 -9.08
CA GLY A 246 3.59 8.43 -8.49
C GLY A 246 2.68 9.11 -7.47
N ILE A 247 1.37 9.13 -7.72
CA ILE A 247 0.35 9.71 -6.83
C ILE A 247 -0.50 8.62 -6.17
N GLY A 248 -0.53 7.44 -6.76
CA GLY A 248 -1.28 6.29 -6.26
C GLY A 248 -0.48 5.43 -5.28
N THR A 249 0.14 4.37 -5.77
CA THR A 249 0.94 3.46 -4.92
C THR A 249 1.98 2.68 -5.72
N SER A 250 3.16 2.48 -5.13
CA SER A 250 4.20 1.60 -5.66
C SER A 250 3.84 0.10 -5.55
N MET A 251 2.83 -0.27 -4.75
CA MET A 251 2.37 -1.65 -4.61
C MET A 251 1.91 -2.26 -5.94
N LEU A 252 1.50 -1.43 -6.93
CA LEU A 252 1.17 -1.89 -8.28
C LEU A 252 2.31 -2.68 -8.94
N GLN A 253 3.56 -2.42 -8.56
CA GLN A 253 4.73 -3.17 -9.04
C GLN A 253 4.97 -4.48 -8.30
N MET A 254 4.17 -4.84 -7.30
CA MET A 254 4.43 -6.02 -6.46
C MET A 254 4.45 -7.32 -7.28
N GLY A 255 3.53 -7.48 -8.24
CA GLY A 255 3.54 -8.62 -9.16
C GLY A 255 4.82 -8.71 -9.99
N ASN A 256 5.34 -7.57 -10.45
CA ASN A 256 6.59 -7.49 -11.20
C ASN A 256 7.83 -7.72 -10.30
N ILE A 257 7.80 -7.23 -9.05
CA ILE A 257 8.85 -7.51 -8.05
C ILE A 257 8.95 -9.00 -7.76
N VAL A 258 7.83 -9.72 -7.69
CA VAL A 258 7.82 -11.20 -7.54
C VAL A 258 8.43 -11.88 -8.76
N LYS A 259 8.16 -11.37 -9.98
CA LYS A 259 8.76 -11.88 -11.23
C LYS A 259 10.25 -11.61 -11.29
N ASN A 260 10.68 -10.38 -10.98
CA ASN A 260 12.08 -9.94 -10.99
C ASN A 260 12.37 -8.99 -9.81
N PRO A 261 12.83 -9.49 -8.65
CA PRO A 261 13.12 -8.66 -7.48
C PRO A 261 14.18 -7.57 -7.70
N ARG A 262 14.98 -7.68 -8.77
CA ARG A 262 16.07 -6.73 -9.07
C ARG A 262 15.54 -5.34 -9.48
N ILE A 263 14.28 -5.24 -9.95
CA ILE A 263 13.67 -3.96 -10.26
C ILE A 263 13.51 -3.09 -8.99
N TRP A 264 13.46 -3.69 -7.82
CA TRP A 264 13.29 -2.99 -6.54
C TRP A 264 14.60 -2.35 -6.02
N ILE A 265 15.76 -2.76 -6.54
CA ILE A 265 17.07 -2.26 -6.09
C ILE A 265 17.17 -0.74 -6.26
N ALA A 266 16.73 -0.20 -7.40
CA ALA A 266 16.85 1.22 -7.69
C ALA A 266 16.05 2.11 -6.69
N PRO A 267 14.76 1.86 -6.42
CA PRO A 267 14.01 2.59 -5.40
C PRO A 267 14.58 2.42 -3.98
N ILE A 268 15.05 1.22 -3.61
CA ILE A 268 15.65 0.98 -2.28
C ILE A 268 16.94 1.79 -2.11
N LEU A 269 17.83 1.76 -3.08
CA LEU A 269 19.06 2.57 -3.03
C LEU A 269 18.76 4.05 -3.03
N THR A 270 17.77 4.49 -3.81
CA THR A 270 17.32 5.89 -3.79
C THR A 270 16.78 6.27 -2.41
N SER A 271 15.98 5.43 -1.76
CA SER A 271 15.52 5.65 -0.39
C SER A 271 16.69 5.81 0.57
N ALA A 272 17.71 4.94 0.45
CA ALA A 272 18.90 4.99 1.29
C ALA A 272 19.73 6.29 1.09
N ILE A 273 19.63 6.93 -0.07
CA ILE A 273 20.30 8.22 -0.36
C ILE A 273 19.43 9.39 0.10
N THR A 274 18.13 9.39 -0.23
CA THR A 274 17.23 10.51 0.07
C THR A 274 16.91 10.62 1.56
N GLY A 275 16.91 9.51 2.30
CA GLY A 275 16.71 9.50 3.76
C GLY A 275 17.70 10.36 4.52
N PRO A 276 19.03 10.12 4.41
CA PRO A 276 20.03 10.97 5.05
C PRO A 276 20.03 12.43 4.58
N LEU A 277 19.72 12.67 3.30
CA LEU A 277 19.57 14.05 2.80
C LEU A 277 18.39 14.74 3.48
N ALA A 278 17.27 14.03 3.69
CA ALA A 278 16.13 14.56 4.41
C ALA A 278 16.48 14.84 5.88
N THR A 279 17.20 13.96 6.57
CA THR A 279 17.46 14.09 8.01
C THR A 279 18.63 15.01 8.34
N CYS A 280 19.73 14.95 7.59
CA CYS A 280 20.96 15.67 7.90
C CYS A 280 21.06 17.01 7.17
N LEU A 281 20.70 17.06 5.89
CA LEU A 281 20.87 18.27 5.07
C LEU A 281 19.67 19.21 5.19
N PHE A 282 18.47 18.72 4.86
CA PHE A 282 17.27 19.55 4.86
C PHE A 282 16.56 19.61 6.22
N LYS A 283 16.90 18.68 7.14
CA LYS A 283 16.23 18.52 8.44
C LYS A 283 14.70 18.52 8.29
N LEU A 284 14.24 17.79 7.28
CA LEU A 284 12.83 17.70 6.92
C LEU A 284 12.06 17.01 8.05
N GLN A 285 11.20 17.74 8.74
CA GLN A 285 10.36 17.22 9.79
C GLN A 285 8.94 17.03 9.27
N MET A 286 8.35 15.89 9.59
CA MET A 286 6.93 15.62 9.36
C MET A 286 6.21 15.65 10.71
N ASN A 287 5.70 16.84 11.09
CA ASN A 287 4.97 17.09 12.34
C ASN A 287 3.45 17.17 12.11
N GLY A 288 2.96 16.64 11.00
CA GLY A 288 1.54 16.41 10.76
C GLY A 288 1.05 15.12 11.44
N THR A 289 0.02 14.51 10.89
CA THR A 289 -0.49 13.23 11.43
C THR A 289 0.50 12.09 11.16
N PRO A 290 0.75 11.17 12.11
CA PRO A 290 1.69 10.06 11.94
C PRO A 290 1.39 9.18 10.72
N VAL A 291 0.12 9.05 10.31
CA VAL A 291 -0.31 8.36 9.07
C VAL A 291 0.43 8.90 7.85
N SER A 292 0.61 10.23 7.78
CA SER A 292 1.23 10.91 6.63
C SER A 292 2.68 10.49 6.40
N SER A 293 3.40 10.09 7.46
CA SER A 293 4.78 9.58 7.36
C SER A 293 4.89 8.35 6.46
N GLY A 294 3.89 7.47 6.49
CA GLY A 294 3.87 6.23 5.72
C GLY A 294 3.25 6.33 4.34
N MET A 295 2.90 7.53 3.87
CA MET A 295 2.14 7.71 2.62
C MET A 295 2.97 8.26 1.45
N GLY A 296 4.10 8.91 1.70
CA GLY A 296 4.92 9.50 0.65
C GLY A 296 4.13 10.42 -0.27
N THR A 297 4.24 10.23 -1.58
CA THR A 297 3.51 11.02 -2.59
C THR A 297 2.08 10.53 -2.87
N CYS A 298 1.60 9.50 -2.16
CA CYS A 298 0.24 9.00 -2.25
C CYS A 298 -0.77 10.13 -1.95
N GLY A 299 -1.52 10.58 -2.97
CA GLY A 299 -2.42 11.74 -2.86
C GLY A 299 -1.76 13.01 -2.28
N PHE A 300 -0.43 13.12 -2.36
CA PHE A 300 0.39 14.14 -1.71
C PHE A 300 0.27 14.19 -0.18
N VAL A 301 -0.25 13.13 0.44
CA VAL A 301 -0.54 13.10 1.89
C VAL A 301 0.73 13.30 2.73
N GLY A 302 1.86 12.72 2.32
CA GLY A 302 3.14 12.92 3.00
C GLY A 302 3.59 14.38 2.97
N GLN A 303 3.53 15.03 1.80
CA GLN A 303 3.91 16.43 1.60
C GLN A 303 2.97 17.38 2.34
N ILE A 304 1.67 17.10 2.30
CA ILE A 304 0.66 17.86 3.05
C ILE A 304 0.90 17.69 4.55
N GLY A 305 1.25 16.49 5.02
CA GLY A 305 1.62 16.24 6.41
C GLY A 305 2.83 17.06 6.87
N VAL A 306 3.85 17.18 6.01
CA VAL A 306 5.01 18.06 6.27
C VAL A 306 4.57 19.53 6.34
N TYR A 307 3.79 20.00 5.38
CA TYR A 307 3.28 21.37 5.34
C TYR A 307 2.40 21.69 6.56
N THR A 308 1.47 20.79 6.91
CA THR A 308 0.65 20.94 8.11
C THR A 308 1.50 20.99 9.37
N GLY A 309 2.56 20.18 9.42
CA GLY A 309 3.55 20.23 10.49
C GLY A 309 4.21 21.61 10.62
N TRP A 310 4.64 22.21 9.51
CA TRP A 310 5.21 23.55 9.51
C TRP A 310 4.21 24.60 10.04
N MET A 311 2.94 24.51 9.66
CA MET A 311 1.90 25.41 10.15
C MET A 311 1.68 25.26 11.67
N ASN A 312 1.66 24.01 12.15
CA ASN A 312 1.55 23.72 13.59
C ASN A 312 2.77 24.24 14.37
N ASP A 313 3.98 24.07 13.83
CA ASP A 313 5.22 24.55 14.44
C ASP A 313 5.26 26.10 14.51
N ILE A 314 4.73 26.78 13.49
CA ILE A 314 4.59 28.25 13.49
C ILE A 314 3.56 28.67 14.54
N ALA A 315 2.41 28.01 14.59
CA ALA A 315 1.37 28.30 15.57
C ALA A 315 1.85 28.06 17.03
N ALA A 316 2.71 27.07 17.23
CA ALA A 316 3.34 26.77 18.51
C ALA A 316 4.55 27.66 18.84
N GLY A 317 4.96 28.53 17.91
CA GLY A 317 6.13 29.42 18.09
C GLY A 317 7.50 28.73 18.02
N THR A 318 7.55 27.46 17.61
CA THR A 318 8.79 26.67 17.45
C THR A 318 9.48 26.93 16.10
N LYS A 319 8.74 27.45 15.14
CA LYS A 319 9.22 27.87 13.82
C LYS A 319 8.71 29.28 13.50
N SER A 320 9.58 30.17 13.03
CA SER A 320 9.20 31.56 12.73
C SER A 320 8.45 31.71 11.39
N ALA A 321 8.88 30.99 10.36
CA ALA A 321 8.26 31.01 9.04
C ALA A 321 8.70 29.79 8.22
N VAL A 322 7.96 29.47 7.17
CA VAL A 322 8.38 28.51 6.14
C VAL A 322 9.36 29.19 5.21
N THR A 323 10.54 28.62 5.06
CA THR A 323 11.62 29.18 4.23
C THR A 323 11.65 28.55 2.85
N GLY A 324 12.33 29.21 1.88
CA GLY A 324 12.60 28.59 0.59
C GLY A 324 13.41 27.30 0.68
N TRP A 325 14.22 27.12 1.73
CA TRP A 325 14.98 25.91 2.00
C TRP A 325 14.07 24.73 2.40
N ASP A 326 13.03 24.98 3.20
CA ASP A 326 12.03 23.97 3.53
C ASP A 326 11.31 23.44 2.30
N TRP A 327 10.86 24.35 1.42
CA TRP A 327 10.23 23.99 0.15
C TRP A 327 11.20 23.27 -0.79
N ALA A 328 12.45 23.75 -0.90
CA ALA A 328 13.46 23.07 -1.70
C ALA A 328 13.71 21.66 -1.19
N GLY A 329 13.82 21.47 0.13
CA GLY A 329 13.97 20.16 0.76
C GLY A 329 12.79 19.24 0.44
N LEU A 330 11.57 19.72 0.62
CA LEU A 330 10.37 18.94 0.36
C LEU A 330 10.27 18.50 -1.11
N LEU A 331 10.48 19.43 -2.05
CA LEU A 331 10.36 19.13 -3.48
C LEU A 331 11.51 18.28 -4.00
N LEU A 332 12.74 18.57 -3.59
CA LEU A 332 13.91 17.79 -4.01
C LEU A 332 13.82 16.35 -3.49
N ILE A 333 13.52 16.17 -2.20
CA ILE A 333 13.46 14.85 -1.57
C ILE A 333 12.29 14.05 -2.09
N SER A 334 11.11 14.66 -2.27
CA SER A 334 9.91 13.92 -2.63
C SER A 334 9.79 13.64 -4.13
N PHE A 335 10.34 14.49 -4.99
CA PHE A 335 10.09 14.40 -6.44
C PHE A 335 11.37 14.37 -7.27
N VAL A 336 12.23 15.39 -7.15
CA VAL A 336 13.34 15.56 -8.08
C VAL A 336 14.40 14.47 -7.92
N LEU A 337 14.87 14.24 -6.70
CA LEU A 337 15.90 13.21 -6.47
C LEU A 337 15.41 11.80 -6.82
N PRO A 338 14.22 11.36 -6.41
CA PRO A 338 13.70 10.06 -6.87
C PRO A 338 13.56 9.97 -8.39
N ALA A 339 13.06 11.03 -9.04
CA ALA A 339 12.89 11.07 -10.50
C ALA A 339 14.20 11.02 -11.28
N VAL A 340 15.31 11.42 -10.67
CA VAL A 340 16.65 11.39 -11.30
C VAL A 340 17.41 10.14 -10.90
N LEU A 341 17.51 9.83 -9.61
CA LEU A 341 18.35 8.74 -9.10
C LEU A 341 17.82 7.36 -9.50
N CYS A 342 16.51 7.13 -9.39
CA CYS A 342 15.95 5.82 -9.75
C CYS A 342 16.19 5.44 -11.22
N PRO A 343 15.88 6.31 -12.21
CA PRO A 343 16.20 6.01 -13.61
C PRO A 343 17.70 5.84 -13.88
N LEU A 344 18.56 6.61 -13.22
CA LEU A 344 20.02 6.47 -13.37
C LEU A 344 20.50 5.11 -12.87
N ILE A 345 20.08 4.70 -11.66
CA ILE A 345 20.43 3.38 -11.10
C ILE A 345 19.82 2.27 -11.98
N ASN A 346 18.56 2.42 -12.39
CA ASN A 346 17.90 1.46 -13.26
C ASN A 346 18.57 1.32 -14.63
N HIS A 347 19.05 2.43 -15.20
CA HIS A 347 19.84 2.40 -16.45
C HIS A 347 21.10 1.52 -16.30
N PHE A 348 21.79 1.65 -15.16
CA PHE A 348 22.92 0.78 -14.86
C PHE A 348 22.51 -0.69 -14.71
N LEU A 349 21.40 -0.97 -13.99
CA LEU A 349 20.85 -2.32 -13.84
C LEU A 349 20.45 -2.94 -15.19
N ARG A 350 19.90 -2.13 -16.11
CA ARG A 350 19.59 -2.56 -17.48
C ARG A 350 20.88 -2.86 -18.28
N LYS A 351 21.92 -2.05 -18.14
CA LYS A 351 23.22 -2.31 -18.81
C LYS A 351 23.85 -3.64 -18.42
N ILE A 352 23.76 -4.04 -17.15
CA ILE A 352 24.29 -5.33 -16.68
C ILE A 352 23.30 -6.49 -16.89
N GLY A 353 22.15 -6.24 -17.53
CA GLY A 353 21.15 -7.25 -17.87
C GLY A 353 20.31 -7.79 -16.70
N TRP A 354 20.32 -7.08 -15.55
CA TRP A 354 19.52 -7.47 -14.38
C TRP A 354 18.06 -7.09 -14.51
N VAL A 355 17.77 -6.01 -15.22
CA VAL A 355 16.44 -5.52 -15.53
C VAL A 355 16.29 -5.45 -17.05
N LYS A 356 15.18 -5.95 -17.57
CA LYS A 356 14.87 -5.97 -19.01
C LYS A 356 13.72 -5.04 -19.33
N ASP A 357 13.55 -4.71 -20.61
CA ASP A 357 12.36 -4.01 -21.07
C ASP A 357 11.13 -4.90 -20.88
N GLY A 358 10.06 -4.33 -20.34
CA GLY A 358 8.83 -5.03 -19.99
C GLY A 358 8.77 -5.56 -18.55
N ASP A 359 9.87 -5.61 -17.80
CA ASP A 359 9.90 -6.12 -16.41
C ASP A 359 9.02 -5.29 -15.44
N MET A 360 8.67 -4.06 -15.81
CA MET A 360 7.87 -3.14 -14.99
C MET A 360 6.50 -2.79 -15.61
N THR A 361 6.07 -3.52 -16.62
CA THR A 361 4.76 -3.29 -17.25
C THR A 361 3.64 -3.60 -16.28
N LEU A 362 2.72 -2.64 -16.09
CA LEU A 362 1.48 -2.83 -15.34
C LEU A 362 0.43 -3.47 -16.25
N GLU A 363 -0.24 -4.49 -15.76
CA GLU A 363 -1.32 -5.19 -16.45
C GLU A 363 -2.68 -4.50 -16.22
#